data_39283d5bc68a2778f479f9c502669a61
#
_entry.id   39283d5bc68a2778f479f9c502669a61
#
_cell.length_a   1.000
_cell.length_b   1.000
_cell.length_c   1.000
_cell.angle_alpha   90.00
_cell.angle_beta   90.00
_cell.angle_gamma   90.00
#
_symmetry.space_group_name_H-M   'P 1'
#
loop_
_entity.id
_entity.type
_entity.pdbx_description
1 polymer ?
#
loop_
_entity_poly.entity_id
_entity_poly.type
_entity_poly.pdbx_seq_one_letter_code
_entity_poly.pdbx_strand_id
1 'polypeptide(L)'
;RQQANLLLALTLGAGLRSGEVATLTAAGVETDEAGTVVYPSGYRGAGPRFVPVEHDWAQPIREAVERAVSEESWLFRPERTTEGAGTVALFTKRSHRPSLAVDVSRARTTWIVNQVRRGVPESAVIEAAGLKDLQHYRRFLVSEEQTTAREARALLHEGPKRVSGRASLTVIRGGA
;
A
#
# COMPACT_ATOMS: atom_id res chain seq x y z
N ARG A 1 17.22 -2.11 -13.24
CA ARG A 1 17.10 -1.79 -11.80
C ARG A 1 15.94 -0.86 -11.53
N GLN A 2 15.77 0.27 -12.22
CA GLN A 2 14.71 1.26 -11.98
C GLN A 2 13.30 0.65 -11.97
N GLN A 3 12.93 -0.15 -12.96
CA GLN A 3 11.63 -0.79 -13.04
C GLN A 3 11.39 -1.82 -11.90
N ALA A 4 12.44 -2.46 -11.40
CA ALA A 4 12.32 -3.35 -10.24
C ALA A 4 12.08 -2.56 -8.95
N ASN A 5 12.79 -1.45 -8.76
CA ASN A 5 12.58 -0.56 -7.60
C ASN A 5 11.17 0.05 -7.64
N LEU A 6 10.71 0.49 -8.81
CA LEU A 6 9.35 0.99 -8.98
C LEU A 6 8.30 -0.09 -8.65
N LEU A 7 8.49 -1.32 -9.13
CA LEU A 7 7.58 -2.43 -8.80
C LEU A 7 7.51 -2.67 -7.29
N LEU A 8 8.65 -2.67 -6.61
CA LEU A 8 8.69 -2.83 -5.15
C LEU A 8 8.02 -1.65 -4.44
N ALA A 9 8.28 -0.42 -4.87
CA ALA A 9 7.65 0.78 -4.32
C ALA A 9 6.13 0.75 -4.45
N LEU A 10 5.60 0.38 -5.60
CA LEU A 10 4.16 0.28 -5.83
C LEU A 10 3.51 -0.89 -5.06
N THR A 11 4.25 -1.96 -4.78
CA THR A 11 3.69 -3.14 -4.11
C THR A 11 3.94 -3.19 -2.61
N LEU A 12 5.14 -2.83 -2.14
CA LEU A 12 5.51 -2.78 -0.71
C LEU A 12 5.23 -1.40 -0.09
N GLY A 13 5.30 -0.33 -0.87
CA GLY A 13 5.07 1.03 -0.40
C GLY A 13 3.63 1.52 -0.51
N ALA A 14 2.86 0.99 -1.48
CA ALA A 14 1.47 1.37 -1.73
C ALA A 14 0.50 0.18 -1.83
N GLY A 15 0.96 -1.03 -1.67
CA GLY A 15 0.10 -2.22 -1.65
C GLY A 15 -0.69 -2.46 -2.93
N LEU A 16 -0.23 -2.02 -4.09
CA LEU A 16 -0.95 -2.20 -5.35
C LEU A 16 -0.97 -3.66 -5.82
N ARG A 17 -2.04 -4.04 -6.51
CA ARG A 17 -2.16 -5.31 -7.22
C ARG A 17 -1.38 -5.26 -8.54
N SER A 18 -0.97 -6.41 -9.06
CA SER A 18 -0.25 -6.48 -10.35
C SER A 18 -0.99 -5.81 -11.51
N GLY A 19 -2.32 -5.91 -11.57
CA GLY A 19 -3.12 -5.22 -12.58
C GLY A 19 -3.09 -3.70 -12.40
N GLU A 20 -3.16 -3.22 -11.17
CA GLU A 20 -3.07 -1.78 -10.86
C GLU A 20 -1.70 -1.22 -11.15
N VAL A 21 -0.63 -1.95 -10.84
CA VAL A 21 0.74 -1.59 -11.26
C VAL A 21 0.85 -1.48 -12.78
N ALA A 22 0.20 -2.41 -13.49
CA ALA A 22 0.23 -2.42 -14.95
C ALA A 22 -0.54 -1.25 -15.57
N THR A 23 -1.56 -0.72 -14.93
CA THR A 23 -2.44 0.34 -15.49
C THR A 23 -2.18 1.73 -14.93
N LEU A 24 -1.37 1.87 -13.88
CA LEU A 24 -1.08 3.17 -13.29
C LEU A 24 -0.31 4.06 -14.26
N THR A 25 -0.85 5.26 -14.50
CA THR A 25 -0.24 6.30 -15.35
C THR A 25 0.35 7.42 -14.49
N ALA A 26 1.07 8.35 -15.12
CA ALA A 26 1.63 9.50 -14.43
C ALA A 26 0.54 10.40 -13.82
N ALA A 27 -0.59 10.59 -14.50
CA ALA A 27 -1.75 11.31 -13.98
C ALA A 27 -2.35 10.66 -12.70
N GLY A 28 -2.09 9.38 -12.48
CA GLY A 28 -2.55 8.67 -11.30
C GLY A 28 -1.61 8.83 -10.09
N VAL A 29 -0.72 9.81 -10.08
CA VAL A 29 0.21 10.10 -8.96
C VAL A 29 0.21 11.57 -8.64
N GLU A 30 0.04 11.90 -7.39
CA GLU A 30 0.18 13.26 -6.86
C GLU A 30 1.27 13.29 -5.79
N THR A 31 1.99 14.39 -5.72
CA THR A 31 2.98 14.63 -4.66
C THR A 31 2.85 16.05 -4.16
N ASP A 32 2.70 16.20 -2.86
CA ASP A 32 2.63 17.48 -2.16
C ASP A 32 3.51 17.47 -0.89
N GLU A 33 3.33 18.45 -0.02
CA GLU A 33 4.04 18.57 1.25
C GLU A 33 3.71 17.43 2.22
N ALA A 34 2.52 16.82 2.11
CA ALA A 34 2.08 15.70 2.96
C ALA A 34 2.64 14.36 2.46
N GLY A 35 3.10 14.28 1.22
CA GLY A 35 3.72 13.09 0.65
C GLY A 35 3.27 12.73 -0.75
N THR A 36 3.52 11.49 -1.13
CA THR A 36 3.12 10.94 -2.43
C THR A 36 1.90 10.04 -2.28
N VAL A 37 0.95 10.22 -3.17
CA VAL A 37 -0.30 9.44 -3.24
C VAL A 37 -0.44 8.83 -4.63
N VAL A 38 -0.97 7.63 -4.70
CA VAL A 38 -1.32 6.98 -5.96
C VAL A 38 -2.83 6.73 -6.02
N TYR A 39 -3.39 6.92 -7.21
CA TYR A 39 -4.82 6.74 -7.51
C TYR A 39 -4.99 5.59 -8.52
N PRO A 40 -4.91 4.33 -8.09
CA PRO A 40 -5.17 3.23 -9.00
C PRO A 40 -6.65 3.26 -9.44
N SER A 41 -6.90 3.07 -10.73
CA SER A 41 -8.25 3.03 -11.31
C SER A 41 -9.11 1.87 -10.82
N GLY A 42 -8.49 0.94 -10.08
CA GLY A 42 -9.15 -0.26 -9.57
C GLY A 42 -8.85 -1.51 -10.41
N TYR A 43 -9.05 -2.67 -9.81
CA TYR A 43 -8.83 -3.96 -10.46
C TYR A 43 -9.62 -5.07 -9.76
N ARG A 44 -10.26 -5.96 -10.52
CA ARG A 44 -11.03 -7.11 -10.02
C ARG A 44 -12.06 -6.75 -8.93
N GLY A 45 -12.90 -5.76 -9.25
CA GLY A 45 -14.02 -5.35 -8.37
C GLY A 45 -13.66 -4.36 -7.27
N ALA A 46 -12.39 -3.97 -7.12
CA ALA A 46 -12.03 -2.76 -6.38
C ALA A 46 -12.19 -1.55 -7.30
N GLY A 47 -12.88 -0.51 -6.84
CA GLY A 47 -12.98 0.76 -7.54
C GLY A 47 -11.71 1.62 -7.45
N PRO A 48 -11.76 2.82 -8.07
CA PRO A 48 -10.73 3.83 -7.87
C PRO A 48 -10.59 4.15 -6.39
N ARG A 49 -9.38 4.42 -5.94
CA ARG A 49 -9.12 4.73 -4.53
C ARG A 49 -7.87 5.57 -4.35
N PHE A 50 -7.80 6.18 -3.22
CA PHE A 50 -6.68 6.97 -2.72
C PHE A 50 -5.75 6.08 -1.89
N VAL A 51 -4.47 6.01 -2.26
CA VAL A 51 -3.48 5.20 -1.54
C VAL A 51 -2.24 6.04 -1.23
N PRO A 52 -2.05 6.48 0.01
CA PRO A 52 -0.80 7.10 0.44
C PRO A 52 0.36 6.12 0.31
N VAL A 53 1.47 6.61 -0.22
CA VAL A 53 2.71 5.84 -0.36
C VAL A 53 3.54 6.01 0.91
N GLU A 54 4.07 4.92 1.45
CA GLU A 54 5.01 4.99 2.56
C GLU A 54 6.24 5.84 2.16
N HIS A 55 6.67 6.72 3.05
CA HIS A 55 7.72 7.72 2.80
C HIS A 55 8.98 7.13 2.14
N ASP A 56 9.48 6.02 2.68
CA ASP A 56 10.71 5.37 2.21
C ASP A 56 10.59 4.79 0.79
N TRP A 57 9.37 4.62 0.30
CA TRP A 57 9.06 4.08 -1.02
C TRP A 57 8.64 5.14 -2.05
N ALA A 58 8.52 6.42 -1.66
CA ALA A 58 8.03 7.48 -2.53
C ALA A 58 9.00 7.83 -3.67
N GLN A 59 10.31 7.80 -3.41
CA GLN A 59 11.32 8.25 -4.36
C GLN A 59 11.28 7.52 -5.73
N PRO A 60 11.24 6.18 -5.82
CA PRO A 60 11.16 5.50 -7.11
C PRO A 60 9.90 5.84 -7.91
N ILE A 61 8.80 6.19 -7.25
CA ILE A 61 7.54 6.58 -7.88
C ILE A 61 7.67 7.98 -8.47
N ARG A 62 8.17 8.95 -7.69
CA ARG A 62 8.43 10.33 -8.16
C ARG A 62 9.35 10.34 -9.37
N GLU A 63 10.45 9.62 -9.30
CA GLU A 63 11.39 9.49 -10.43
C GLU A 63 10.73 8.88 -11.67
N ALA A 64 9.76 7.98 -11.50
CA ALA A 64 9.03 7.42 -12.63
C ALA A 64 8.08 8.46 -13.26
N VAL A 65 7.43 9.30 -12.45
CA VAL A 65 6.60 10.42 -12.92
C VAL A 65 7.43 11.44 -13.67
N GLU A 66 8.58 11.85 -13.12
CA GLU A 66 9.50 12.81 -13.75
C GLU A 66 10.00 12.35 -15.13
N ARG A 67 10.12 11.02 -15.33
CA ARG A 67 10.52 10.44 -16.63
C ARG A 67 9.37 10.19 -17.59
N ALA A 68 8.14 10.38 -17.16
CA ALA A 68 6.97 10.18 -18.00
C ALA A 68 6.93 11.23 -19.13
N VAL A 69 6.63 10.79 -20.35
CA VAL A 69 6.56 11.67 -21.52
C VAL A 69 5.24 12.46 -21.54
N SER A 70 4.17 11.88 -20.96
CA SER A 70 2.86 12.49 -20.82
C SER A 70 2.16 11.97 -19.57
N GLU A 71 1.07 12.60 -19.17
CA GLU A 71 0.23 12.18 -18.05
C GLU A 71 -0.40 10.79 -18.26
N GLU A 72 -0.68 10.42 -19.51
CA GLU A 72 -1.23 9.11 -19.87
C GLU A 72 -0.17 8.01 -19.94
N SER A 73 1.13 8.36 -19.83
CA SER A 73 2.21 7.39 -19.87
C SER A 73 2.13 6.41 -18.69
N TRP A 74 2.17 5.11 -18.97
CA TRP A 74 2.27 4.12 -17.92
C TRP A 74 3.60 4.27 -17.16
N LEU A 75 3.56 4.25 -15.86
CA LEU A 75 4.77 4.36 -15.03
C LEU A 75 5.60 3.07 -15.09
N PHE A 76 4.93 1.92 -15.06
CA PHE A 76 5.61 0.63 -15.14
C PHE A 76 5.70 0.16 -16.59
N ARG A 77 6.93 -0.03 -17.09
CA ARG A 77 7.20 -0.43 -18.47
C ARG A 77 6.57 0.52 -19.50
N PRO A 78 6.93 1.82 -19.49
CA PRO A 78 6.32 2.84 -20.36
C PRO A 78 6.51 2.57 -21.86
N GLU A 79 7.53 1.82 -22.24
CA GLU A 79 7.84 1.47 -23.62
C GLU A 79 6.90 0.44 -24.27
N ARG A 80 5.97 -0.11 -23.52
CA ARG A 80 5.01 -1.09 -24.05
C ARG A 80 3.96 -0.41 -24.92
N THR A 81 3.46 -1.13 -25.92
CA THR A 81 2.45 -0.64 -26.86
C THR A 81 1.03 -1.10 -26.52
N THR A 82 0.89 -2.04 -25.61
CA THR A 82 -0.41 -2.60 -25.23
C THR A 82 -0.59 -2.69 -23.73
N GLU A 83 -1.79 -2.40 -23.27
CA GLU A 83 -2.19 -2.71 -21.92
C GLU A 83 -2.22 -4.23 -21.72
N GLY A 84 -1.60 -4.72 -20.66
CA GLY A 84 -1.53 -6.16 -20.43
C GLY A 84 -1.46 -6.54 -18.96
N ALA A 85 -2.48 -7.24 -18.49
CA ALA A 85 -2.51 -7.78 -17.12
C ALA A 85 -1.30 -8.71 -16.83
N GLY A 86 -0.69 -9.29 -17.86
CA GLY A 86 0.50 -10.15 -17.76
C GLY A 86 1.84 -9.41 -17.65
N THR A 87 1.87 -8.08 -17.85
CA THR A 87 3.11 -7.29 -17.90
C THR A 87 3.99 -7.49 -16.66
N VAL A 88 3.40 -7.42 -15.48
CA VAL A 88 4.11 -7.60 -14.21
C VAL A 88 4.60 -9.04 -14.05
N ALA A 89 3.77 -10.02 -14.37
CA ALA A 89 4.13 -11.44 -14.28
C ALA A 89 5.27 -11.80 -15.24
N LEU A 90 5.25 -11.28 -16.48
CA LEU A 90 6.33 -11.47 -17.44
C LEU A 90 7.64 -10.79 -16.98
N PHE A 91 7.54 -9.59 -16.41
CA PHE A 91 8.69 -8.89 -15.86
C PHE A 91 9.32 -9.67 -14.70
N THR A 92 8.52 -10.09 -13.72
CA THR A 92 9.01 -10.86 -12.57
C THR A 92 9.63 -12.20 -13.02
N LYS A 93 8.99 -12.90 -13.96
CA LYS A 93 9.51 -14.15 -14.52
C LYS A 93 10.87 -13.98 -15.22
N ARG A 94 11.04 -12.90 -16.00
CA ARG A 94 12.32 -12.60 -16.71
C ARG A 94 13.42 -12.10 -15.78
N SER A 95 13.02 -11.42 -14.69
CA SER A 95 13.96 -10.87 -13.70
C SER A 95 14.30 -11.86 -12.58
N HIS A 96 13.75 -13.07 -12.67
CA HIS A 96 13.85 -14.07 -11.62
C HIS A 96 15.28 -14.59 -11.46
N ARG A 97 15.82 -14.41 -10.25
CA ARG A 97 16.93 -15.23 -9.75
C ARG A 97 16.33 -16.34 -8.90
N PRO A 98 16.75 -17.62 -9.04
CA PRO A 98 16.14 -18.75 -8.33
C PRO A 98 16.04 -18.58 -6.81
N SER A 99 16.92 -17.75 -6.22
CA SER A 99 16.94 -17.45 -4.77
C SER A 99 16.04 -16.29 -4.34
N LEU A 100 15.45 -15.50 -5.27
CA LEU A 100 14.72 -14.26 -4.96
C LEU A 100 13.54 -14.08 -5.94
N ALA A 101 12.50 -14.88 -5.76
CA ALA A 101 11.25 -14.69 -6.48
C ALA A 101 10.44 -13.55 -5.87
N VAL A 102 10.28 -12.44 -6.59
CA VAL A 102 9.36 -11.36 -6.19
C VAL A 102 7.93 -11.81 -6.50
N ASP A 103 7.15 -12.01 -5.46
CA ASP A 103 5.72 -12.28 -5.54
C ASP A 103 4.95 -11.02 -5.14
N VAL A 104 4.25 -10.41 -6.09
CA VAL A 104 3.46 -9.19 -5.90
C VAL A 104 2.34 -9.38 -4.89
N SER A 105 1.71 -10.56 -4.85
CA SER A 105 0.64 -10.83 -3.88
C SER A 105 1.20 -10.88 -2.46
N ARG A 106 2.37 -11.47 -2.28
CA ARG A 106 3.07 -11.49 -0.99
C ARG A 106 3.52 -10.10 -0.57
N ALA A 107 4.10 -9.32 -1.50
CA ALA A 107 4.51 -7.94 -1.24
C ALA A 107 3.33 -7.09 -0.76
N ARG A 108 2.18 -7.17 -1.45
CA ARG A 108 0.94 -6.51 -1.03
C ARG A 108 0.44 -7.01 0.34
N THR A 109 0.46 -8.31 0.60
CA THR A 109 0.10 -8.87 1.91
C THR A 109 1.00 -8.30 3.01
N THR A 110 2.29 -8.19 2.74
CA THR A 110 3.26 -7.59 3.67
C THR A 110 2.89 -6.13 3.96
N TRP A 111 2.56 -5.33 2.94
CA TRP A 111 2.11 -3.95 3.12
C TRP A 111 0.88 -3.88 4.02
N ILE A 112 -0.19 -4.65 3.74
CA ILE A 112 -1.43 -4.66 4.53
C ILE A 112 -1.14 -5.00 6.00
N VAL A 113 -0.39 -6.07 6.23
CA VAL A 113 -0.05 -6.53 7.59
C VAL A 113 0.79 -5.49 8.34
N ASN A 114 1.75 -4.87 7.65
CA ASN A 114 2.59 -3.83 8.25
C ASN A 114 1.79 -2.58 8.62
N GLN A 115 0.83 -2.14 7.80
CA GLN A 115 -0.02 -1.00 8.14
C GLN A 115 -0.81 -1.25 9.42
N VAL A 116 -1.44 -2.42 9.54
CA VAL A 116 -2.18 -2.79 10.77
C VAL A 116 -1.24 -2.90 11.98
N ARG A 117 -0.07 -3.51 11.83
CA ARG A 117 0.93 -3.63 12.91
C ARG A 117 1.48 -2.27 13.38
N ARG A 118 1.53 -1.27 12.49
CA ARG A 118 1.89 0.11 12.81
C ARG A 118 0.76 0.89 13.50
N GLY A 119 -0.40 0.29 13.69
CA GLY A 119 -1.55 0.90 14.35
C GLY A 119 -2.39 1.78 13.43
N VAL A 120 -2.24 1.67 12.12
CA VAL A 120 -3.18 2.31 11.18
C VAL A 120 -4.56 1.67 11.37
N PRO A 121 -5.64 2.47 11.54
CA PRO A 121 -6.98 1.92 11.72
C PRO A 121 -7.36 0.93 10.63
N GLU A 122 -7.95 -0.22 11.00
CA GLU A 122 -8.32 -1.26 10.04
C GLU A 122 -9.21 -0.72 8.91
N SER A 123 -10.14 0.20 9.21
CA SER A 123 -10.99 0.84 8.20
C SER A 123 -10.20 1.59 7.13
N ALA A 124 -9.18 2.34 7.53
CA ALA A 124 -8.31 3.06 6.58
C ALA A 124 -7.48 2.09 5.73
N VAL A 125 -6.98 0.99 6.32
CA VAL A 125 -6.25 -0.05 5.58
C VAL A 125 -7.17 -0.76 4.59
N ILE A 126 -8.40 -1.07 4.98
CA ILE A 126 -9.44 -1.70 4.13
C ILE A 126 -9.72 -0.80 2.91
N GLU A 127 -9.96 0.49 3.14
CA GLU A 127 -10.23 1.48 2.10
C GLU A 127 -9.03 1.61 1.14
N ALA A 128 -7.84 1.91 1.67
CA ALA A 128 -6.62 2.06 0.86
C ALA A 128 -6.25 0.77 0.11
N ALA A 129 -6.49 -0.40 0.70
CA ALA A 129 -6.28 -1.68 0.05
C ALA A 129 -7.38 -2.04 -0.96
N GLY A 130 -8.55 -1.40 -0.95
CA GLY A 130 -9.71 -1.80 -1.76
C GLY A 130 -10.18 -3.21 -1.41
N LEU A 131 -10.35 -3.47 -0.12
CA LEU A 131 -10.83 -4.72 0.44
C LEU A 131 -12.24 -4.54 1.02
N LYS A 132 -12.92 -5.65 1.26
CA LYS A 132 -14.17 -5.65 2.02
C LYS A 132 -13.92 -5.78 3.53
N ASP A 133 -12.90 -6.55 3.90
CA ASP A 133 -12.48 -6.80 5.27
C ASP A 133 -11.04 -7.30 5.33
N LEU A 134 -10.50 -7.48 6.55
CA LEU A 134 -9.16 -8.03 6.79
C LEU A 134 -9.18 -9.49 7.24
N GLN A 135 -10.31 -10.20 7.15
CA GLN A 135 -10.43 -11.54 7.71
C GLN A 135 -9.38 -12.52 7.14
N HIS A 136 -9.09 -12.39 5.84
CA HIS A 136 -8.06 -13.21 5.17
C HIS A 136 -6.64 -12.98 5.71
N TYR A 137 -6.39 -11.80 6.30
CA TYR A 137 -5.08 -11.40 6.83
C TYR A 137 -4.94 -11.65 8.33
N ARG A 138 -6.01 -11.98 9.05
CA ARG A 138 -5.99 -12.18 10.52
C ARG A 138 -4.95 -13.17 10.98
N ARG A 139 -4.71 -14.25 10.23
CA ARG A 139 -3.66 -15.24 10.54
C ARG A 139 -2.25 -14.67 10.61
N PHE A 140 -2.00 -13.53 9.95
CA PHE A 140 -0.71 -12.82 9.97
C PHE A 140 -0.67 -11.69 10.99
N LEU A 141 -1.83 -11.32 11.55
CA LEU A 141 -1.98 -10.24 12.52
C LEU A 141 -1.99 -10.76 13.97
N VAL A 142 -2.27 -12.05 14.15
CA VAL A 142 -2.17 -12.67 15.48
C VAL A 142 -0.71 -12.56 15.90
N SER A 143 -0.46 -11.84 16.99
CA SER A 143 0.84 -11.76 17.62
C SER A 143 1.23 -13.16 18.11
N GLU A 144 2.47 -13.59 17.84
CA GLU A 144 3.03 -14.80 18.42
C GLU A 144 3.35 -14.60 19.93
N GLU A 145 3.20 -13.39 20.44
CA GLU A 145 3.27 -13.13 21.87
C GLU A 145 2.11 -13.86 22.54
N GLN A 146 2.44 -15.03 23.10
CA GLN A 146 1.53 -15.75 23.95
C GLN A 146 1.29 -14.88 25.19
N THR A 147 0.15 -14.19 25.18
CA THR A 147 -0.32 -13.42 26.32
C THR A 147 -0.45 -14.43 27.47
N THR A 148 0.31 -14.27 28.55
CA THR A 148 0.19 -15.14 29.72
C THR A 148 -1.22 -15.03 30.30
N ALA A 149 -1.70 -16.07 30.96
CA ALA A 149 -3.01 -16.06 31.61
C ALA A 149 -3.17 -14.86 32.58
N ARG A 150 -2.08 -14.42 33.20
CA ARG A 150 -2.06 -13.25 34.09
C ARG A 150 -2.24 -11.93 33.32
N GLU A 151 -1.55 -11.77 32.19
CA GLU A 151 -1.70 -10.59 31.32
C GLU A 151 -3.06 -10.55 30.66
N ALA A 152 -3.56 -11.69 30.15
CA ALA A 152 -4.92 -11.80 29.62
C ALA A 152 -5.96 -11.39 30.65
N ARG A 153 -5.80 -11.83 31.90
CA ARG A 153 -6.71 -11.45 33.00
C ARG A 153 -6.66 -9.96 33.29
N ALA A 154 -5.47 -9.34 33.33
CA ALA A 154 -5.32 -7.91 33.53
C ALA A 154 -5.96 -7.09 32.40
N LEU A 155 -5.69 -7.47 31.12
CA LEU A 155 -6.27 -6.81 29.95
C LEU A 155 -7.80 -6.91 29.91
N LEU A 156 -8.38 -8.07 30.25
CA LEU A 156 -9.82 -8.27 30.27
C LEU A 156 -10.50 -7.58 31.45
N HIS A 157 -9.81 -7.37 32.55
CA HIS A 157 -10.36 -6.73 33.75
C HIS A 157 -10.24 -5.19 33.68
N GLU A 158 -9.09 -4.68 33.25
CA GLU A 158 -8.80 -3.24 33.23
C GLU A 158 -9.05 -2.58 31.86
N GLY A 159 -9.22 -3.36 30.82
CA GLY A 159 -9.23 -2.90 29.44
C GLY A 159 -7.86 -2.47 28.94
N PRO A 160 -7.70 -2.20 27.63
CA PRO A 160 -6.44 -1.70 27.07
C PRO A 160 -6.12 -0.32 27.67
N LYS A 161 -4.93 -0.16 28.21
CA LYS A 161 -4.43 1.15 28.68
C LYS A 161 -4.51 2.13 27.54
N ARG A 162 -5.40 3.12 27.63
CA ARG A 162 -5.45 4.22 26.66
C ARG A 162 -4.10 4.93 26.72
N VAL A 163 -3.33 4.83 25.64
CA VAL A 163 -2.19 5.71 25.44
C VAL A 163 -2.77 7.13 25.35
N SER A 164 -2.55 7.93 26.38
CA SER A 164 -3.02 9.32 26.47
C SER A 164 -2.20 10.19 25.54
N GLY A 165 -2.39 10.04 24.25
CA GLY A 165 -2.02 11.02 23.24
C GLY A 165 -3.15 12.03 23.16
N ARG A 166 -3.00 13.18 23.79
CA ARG A 166 -3.89 14.34 23.58
C ARG A 166 -3.79 14.79 22.12
N ALA A 167 -4.62 14.24 21.25
CA ALA A 167 -4.98 14.90 20.02
C ALA A 167 -5.95 16.03 20.39
N SER A 168 -5.46 17.25 20.46
CA SER A 168 -6.30 18.44 20.59
C SER A 168 -7.02 18.63 19.26
N LEU A 169 -8.28 18.21 19.16
CA LEU A 169 -9.18 18.60 18.09
C LEU A 169 -9.49 20.09 18.24
N THR A 170 -8.80 20.93 17.48
CA THR A 170 -9.15 22.34 17.33
C THR A 170 -10.36 22.42 16.41
N VAL A 171 -11.54 22.64 16.97
CA VAL A 171 -12.74 22.92 16.18
C VAL A 171 -12.58 24.30 15.54
N ILE A 172 -12.35 24.34 14.23
CA ILE A 172 -12.40 25.58 13.45
C ILE A 172 -13.88 25.95 13.31
N ARG A 173 -14.37 26.89 14.13
CA ARG A 173 -15.68 27.53 13.92
C ARG A 173 -15.58 28.37 12.66
N GLY A 174 -16.26 27.97 11.59
CA GLY A 174 -16.50 28.79 10.42
C GLY A 174 -17.29 30.02 10.86
N GLY A 175 -16.69 31.19 10.72
CA GLY A 175 -17.40 32.46 10.85
C GLY A 175 -18.31 32.70 9.65
N ALA A 176 -19.48 33.26 9.92
CA ALA A 176 -20.47 33.71 8.97
C ALA A 176 -19.95 34.83 8.05
#